data_93ddee12caa6b6924b0ae422f4979706
#
_entry.id   93ddee12caa6b6924b0ae422f4979706
#
_cell.length_a   1.000
_cell.length_b   1.000
_cell.length_c   1.000
_cell.angle_alpha   90.00
_cell.angle_beta   90.00
_cell.angle_gamma   90.00
#
_symmetry.space_group_name_H-M   'P 1'
#
loop_
_entity.id
_entity.type
_entity.pdbx_description
1 polymer ?
#
loop_
_entity_poly.entity_id
_entity_poly.type
_entity_poly.pdbx_seq_one_letter_code
_entity_poly.pdbx_strand_id
1 'polypeptide(L)'
;MGHHTAAWSLWALSMALTALSLLLLVLNSSHPEVPIYTFWAENVLFSVGYSTVGALIVPRMASENPIGWLFCAIGLLWAVIHFIGEYAIYTLLAAPGSLPAGEVASWVYSWLWVPGLGLVGFLGLLFPNGRLPSARWRWFARISAFLTFVGALLAAFSPGQIILGLSAIRNPLGIEGLPNAYKPVQALMLILLAVSVVSLLMRRLYARGVERQQTKWFTYTSAVAASGAILDYIISEPLKLVWLGWLGHALVLVGLAGIPIAMGIAITRYRLYEIDLIINRTLVYGSLTATLVALYFGGIVVLQRVFVLLTGQQSTLPVVASTLLIAALFTPLRRRIQGFIDRSFYRRKYDVRKTLEAFSAQLRDETDLEALSDDLVGVVRETMQPSHVSLWLRSETALKGEQAD
;
A
#
# COMPACT_ATOMS: atom_id res chain seq x y z
N MET A 1 -25.09 -3.59 0.77
CA MET A 1 -24.79 -2.15 0.54
C MET A 1 -23.90 -1.55 1.63
N GLY A 2 -24.09 -1.85 2.92
CA GLY A 2 -23.35 -1.20 4.03
C GLY A 2 -21.82 -1.33 4.01
N HIS A 3 -21.26 -2.49 3.68
CA HIS A 3 -19.81 -2.71 3.70
C HIS A 3 -19.06 -1.92 2.59
N HIS A 4 -19.69 -1.77 1.42
CA HIS A 4 -19.12 -0.99 0.31
C HIS A 4 -19.00 0.50 0.68
N THR A 5 -20.10 1.09 1.16
CA THR A 5 -20.10 2.51 1.57
C THR A 5 -19.13 2.75 2.72
N ALA A 6 -19.10 1.89 3.74
CA ALA A 6 -18.19 2.04 4.88
C ALA A 6 -16.71 2.01 4.45
N ALA A 7 -16.30 1.07 3.58
CA ALA A 7 -14.91 0.98 3.11
C ALA A 7 -14.49 2.23 2.32
N TRP A 8 -15.35 2.74 1.44
CA TRP A 8 -15.07 3.97 0.69
C TRP A 8 -15.12 5.23 1.55
N SER A 9 -15.95 5.25 2.61
CA SER A 9 -15.92 6.36 3.59
C SER A 9 -14.61 6.39 4.37
N LEU A 10 -14.09 5.22 4.80
CA LEU A 10 -12.77 5.13 5.44
C LEU A 10 -11.65 5.55 4.50
N TRP A 11 -11.73 5.16 3.22
CA TRP A 11 -10.79 5.61 2.19
C TRP A 11 -10.82 7.13 2.02
N ALA A 12 -12.01 7.72 1.87
CA ALA A 12 -12.17 9.16 1.70
C ALA A 12 -11.62 9.94 2.90
N LEU A 13 -11.88 9.44 4.12
CA LEU A 13 -11.33 10.02 5.35
C LEU A 13 -9.79 9.92 5.38
N SER A 14 -9.21 8.78 4.98
CA SER A 14 -7.75 8.62 4.88
C SER A 14 -7.15 9.60 3.88
N MET A 15 -7.81 9.81 2.72
CA MET A 15 -7.35 10.77 1.71
C MET A 15 -7.42 12.22 2.23
N ALA A 16 -8.50 12.58 2.90
CA ALA A 16 -8.66 13.92 3.48
C ALA A 16 -7.60 14.20 4.55
N LEU A 17 -7.36 13.26 5.46
CA LEU A 17 -6.33 13.39 6.50
C LEU A 17 -4.92 13.45 5.89
N THR A 18 -4.64 12.65 4.86
CA THR A 18 -3.36 12.70 4.15
C THR A 18 -3.15 14.06 3.48
N ALA A 19 -4.17 14.59 2.82
CA ALA A 19 -4.09 15.92 2.20
C ALA A 19 -3.87 17.04 3.23
N LEU A 20 -4.57 16.98 4.36
CA LEU A 20 -4.40 17.94 5.46
C LEU A 20 -3.01 17.82 6.10
N SER A 21 -2.50 16.59 6.28
CA SER A 21 -1.14 16.36 6.78
C SER A 21 -0.09 16.97 5.84
N LEU A 22 -0.23 16.79 4.53
CA LEU A 22 0.68 17.38 3.55
C LEU A 22 0.59 18.91 3.53
N LEU A 23 -0.59 19.48 3.72
CA LEU A 23 -0.75 20.93 3.87
C LEU A 23 -0.01 21.44 5.11
N LEU A 24 -0.20 20.79 6.25
CA LEU A 24 0.51 21.14 7.48
C LEU A 24 2.02 20.99 7.34
N LEU A 25 2.49 19.94 6.68
CA LEU A 25 3.91 19.74 6.37
C LEU A 25 4.49 20.94 5.60
N VAL A 26 3.77 21.45 4.59
CA VAL A 26 4.20 22.63 3.84
C VAL A 26 4.26 23.87 4.75
N LEU A 27 3.27 24.06 5.60
CA LEU A 27 3.25 25.17 6.56
C LEU A 27 4.38 25.06 7.59
N ASN A 28 4.66 23.85 8.08
CA ASN A 28 5.74 23.57 9.03
C ASN A 28 7.14 23.74 8.41
N SER A 29 7.29 23.52 7.10
CA SER A 29 8.58 23.56 6.40
C SER A 29 9.25 24.94 6.41
N SER A 30 8.52 25.99 6.70
CA SER A 30 9.07 27.35 6.86
C SER A 30 9.79 27.55 8.19
N HIS A 31 9.61 26.65 9.17
CA HIS A 31 10.24 26.78 10.47
C HIS A 31 11.66 26.14 10.46
N PRO A 32 12.72 26.86 10.89
CA PRO A 32 14.10 26.40 10.74
C PRO A 32 14.46 25.14 11.54
N GLU A 33 13.76 24.89 12.64
CA GLU A 33 14.01 23.72 13.49
C GLU A 33 13.28 22.45 13.00
N VAL A 34 12.35 22.58 12.05
CA VAL A 34 11.59 21.43 11.52
C VAL A 34 12.37 20.79 10.39
N PRO A 35 12.84 19.55 10.55
CA PRO A 35 13.54 18.85 9.48
C PRO A 35 12.55 18.54 8.34
N ILE A 36 12.91 18.93 7.11
CA ILE A 36 12.06 18.78 5.90
C ILE A 36 11.84 17.32 5.50
N TYR A 37 12.64 16.39 6.01
CA TYR A 37 12.51 14.96 5.72
C TYR A 37 11.54 14.23 6.64
N THR A 38 10.61 14.96 7.28
CA THR A 38 9.53 14.32 8.03
C THR A 38 8.67 13.47 7.11
N PHE A 39 8.83 12.21 7.18
CA PHE A 39 8.01 11.04 6.78
C PHE A 39 6.88 11.22 5.75
N TRP A 40 6.91 12.27 4.89
CA TRP A 40 5.85 12.54 3.91
C TRP A 40 5.65 11.38 2.91
N ALA A 41 6.75 10.73 2.50
CA ALA A 41 6.69 9.59 1.60
C ALA A 41 5.99 8.40 2.27
N GLU A 42 6.27 8.17 3.56
CA GLU A 42 5.59 7.16 4.37
C GLU A 42 4.10 7.46 4.49
N ASN A 43 3.75 8.71 4.80
CA ASN A 43 2.37 9.15 4.87
C ASN A 43 1.61 8.80 3.59
N VAL A 44 2.11 9.22 2.44
CA VAL A 44 1.45 8.97 1.16
C VAL A 44 1.41 7.47 0.84
N LEU A 45 2.52 6.77 0.95
CA LEU A 45 2.62 5.36 0.58
C LEU A 45 1.75 4.46 1.47
N PHE A 46 1.74 4.69 2.79
CA PHE A 46 0.99 3.85 3.71
C PHE A 46 -0.48 4.25 3.75
N SER A 47 -0.80 5.54 3.91
CA SER A 47 -2.19 5.97 3.99
C SER A 47 -2.95 5.69 2.70
N VAL A 48 -2.42 6.11 1.55
CA VAL A 48 -3.06 5.94 0.25
C VAL A 48 -3.01 4.49 -0.20
N GLY A 49 -1.85 3.83 -0.11
CA GLY A 49 -1.65 2.47 -0.59
C GLY A 49 -2.55 1.46 0.13
N TYR A 50 -2.48 1.44 1.46
CA TYR A 50 -3.26 0.49 2.26
C TYR A 50 -4.76 0.79 2.20
N SER A 51 -5.20 2.04 2.37
CA SER A 51 -6.62 2.37 2.33
C SER A 51 -7.25 2.09 0.96
N THR A 52 -6.53 2.34 -0.14
CA THR A 52 -7.02 2.06 -1.50
C THR A 52 -7.20 0.56 -1.72
N VAL A 53 -6.20 -0.25 -1.36
CA VAL A 53 -6.30 -1.71 -1.44
C VAL A 53 -7.46 -2.22 -0.58
N GLY A 54 -7.59 -1.71 0.64
CA GLY A 54 -8.70 -2.07 1.54
C GLY A 54 -10.07 -1.75 0.95
N ALA A 55 -10.27 -0.53 0.46
CA ALA A 55 -11.54 -0.10 -0.15
C ALA A 55 -11.92 -0.92 -1.40
N LEU A 56 -10.91 -1.37 -2.15
CA LEU A 56 -11.13 -2.22 -3.33
C LEU A 56 -11.48 -3.67 -2.98
N ILE A 57 -10.89 -4.19 -1.90
CA ILE A 57 -11.05 -5.61 -1.51
C ILE A 57 -12.33 -5.84 -0.72
N VAL A 58 -12.66 -4.97 0.24
CA VAL A 58 -13.80 -5.16 1.17
C VAL A 58 -15.10 -5.52 0.46
N PRO A 59 -15.52 -4.85 -0.62
CA PRO A 59 -16.80 -5.16 -1.28
C PRO A 59 -16.87 -6.56 -1.91
N ARG A 60 -15.73 -7.23 -2.05
CA ARG A 60 -15.58 -8.48 -2.83
C ARG A 60 -15.15 -9.68 -2.00
N MET A 61 -14.83 -9.43 -0.75
CA MET A 61 -14.48 -10.51 0.16
C MET A 61 -15.75 -11.13 0.75
N ALA A 62 -15.69 -12.42 1.04
CA ALA A 62 -16.66 -13.04 1.92
C ALA A 62 -16.72 -12.25 3.24
N SER A 63 -17.89 -12.06 3.78
CA SER A 63 -18.14 -11.25 5.00
C SER A 63 -17.27 -11.63 6.20
N GLU A 64 -16.73 -12.83 6.21
CA GLU A 64 -15.88 -13.38 7.29
C GLU A 64 -14.38 -13.09 7.11
N ASN A 65 -13.95 -12.53 5.98
CA ASN A 65 -12.52 -12.30 5.74
C ASN A 65 -12.09 -10.89 6.17
N PRO A 66 -11.29 -10.74 7.25
CA PRO A 66 -10.94 -9.44 7.81
C PRO A 66 -9.84 -8.69 7.04
N ILE A 67 -9.22 -9.28 6.01
CA ILE A 67 -8.02 -8.71 5.36
C ILE A 67 -8.29 -7.34 4.76
N GLY A 68 -9.40 -7.16 4.03
CA GLY A 68 -9.76 -5.87 3.46
C GLY A 68 -9.96 -4.79 4.54
N TRP A 69 -10.60 -5.14 5.65
CA TRP A 69 -10.79 -4.25 6.78
C TRP A 69 -9.47 -3.90 7.48
N LEU A 70 -8.54 -4.86 7.60
CA LEU A 70 -7.20 -4.59 8.11
C LEU A 70 -6.44 -3.60 7.23
N PHE A 71 -6.52 -3.72 5.91
CA PHE A 71 -5.95 -2.75 4.99
C PHE A 71 -6.56 -1.36 5.18
N CYS A 72 -7.89 -1.23 5.27
CA CYS A 72 -8.55 0.04 5.56
C CYS A 72 -8.10 0.63 6.91
N ALA A 73 -8.04 -0.20 7.95
CA ALA A 73 -7.65 0.23 9.30
C ALA A 73 -6.18 0.70 9.35
N ILE A 74 -5.27 -0.03 8.71
CA ILE A 74 -3.85 0.36 8.62
C ILE A 74 -3.73 1.70 7.88
N GLY A 75 -4.35 1.84 6.70
CA GLY A 75 -4.28 3.07 5.92
C GLY A 75 -4.84 4.28 6.67
N LEU A 76 -5.99 4.14 7.32
CA LEU A 76 -6.58 5.21 8.14
C LEU A 76 -5.70 5.54 9.35
N LEU A 77 -5.19 4.54 10.04
CA LEU A 77 -4.36 4.75 11.23
C LEU A 77 -3.07 5.51 10.89
N TRP A 78 -2.41 5.15 9.78
CA TRP A 78 -1.23 5.89 9.32
C TRP A 78 -1.58 7.32 8.87
N ALA A 79 -2.72 7.54 8.21
CA ALA A 79 -3.20 8.89 7.89
C ALA A 79 -3.42 9.74 9.16
N VAL A 80 -4.00 9.15 10.21
CA VAL A 80 -4.20 9.80 11.51
C VAL A 80 -2.86 10.10 12.18
N ILE A 81 -1.92 9.15 12.22
CA ILE A 81 -0.60 9.32 12.84
C ILE A 81 0.12 10.52 12.21
N HIS A 82 0.21 10.56 10.90
CA HIS A 82 0.92 11.64 10.20
C HIS A 82 0.21 12.98 10.34
N PHE A 83 -1.13 13.01 10.25
CA PHE A 83 -1.90 14.24 10.49
C PHE A 83 -1.66 14.78 11.91
N ILE A 84 -1.75 13.94 12.92
CA ILE A 84 -1.56 14.34 14.33
C ILE A 84 -0.12 14.79 14.57
N GLY A 85 0.87 14.14 13.96
CA GLY A 85 2.27 14.52 14.04
C GLY A 85 2.53 15.92 13.48
N GLU A 86 2.07 16.17 12.25
CA GLU A 86 2.21 17.49 11.62
C GLU A 86 1.39 18.57 12.35
N TYR A 87 0.23 18.21 12.87
CA TYR A 87 -0.59 19.10 13.69
C TYR A 87 0.11 19.50 14.98
N ALA A 88 0.75 18.56 15.68
CA ALA A 88 1.51 18.85 16.87
C ALA A 88 2.71 19.76 16.58
N ILE A 89 3.44 19.52 15.50
CA ILE A 89 4.54 20.39 15.05
C ILE A 89 4.02 21.80 14.75
N TYR A 90 2.92 21.93 14.02
CA TYR A 90 2.34 23.23 13.69
C TYR A 90 1.96 24.00 14.94
N THR A 91 1.21 23.39 15.86
CA THR A 91 0.64 24.05 17.03
C THR A 91 1.65 24.35 18.14
N LEU A 92 2.72 23.54 18.24
CA LEU A 92 3.70 23.68 19.32
C LEU A 92 4.99 24.39 18.90
N LEU A 93 5.33 24.38 17.58
CA LEU A 93 6.57 24.97 17.08
C LEU A 93 6.35 26.03 16.00
N ALA A 94 5.66 25.70 14.89
CA ALA A 94 5.56 26.60 13.75
C ALA A 94 4.67 27.82 14.04
N ALA A 95 3.56 27.62 14.75
CA ALA A 95 2.61 28.69 15.13
C ALA A 95 2.08 28.42 16.56
N PRO A 96 2.90 28.61 17.61
CA PRO A 96 2.53 28.27 18.99
C PRO A 96 1.25 28.97 19.42
N GLY A 97 0.31 28.19 19.98
CA GLY A 97 -0.96 28.70 20.50
C GLY A 97 -2.01 29.07 19.45
N SER A 98 -1.74 28.87 18.14
CA SER A 98 -2.70 29.18 17.06
C SER A 98 -3.90 28.25 17.03
N LEU A 99 -3.73 26.98 17.39
CA LEU A 99 -4.78 25.97 17.44
C LEU A 99 -4.74 25.21 18.77
N PRO A 100 -5.90 24.67 19.24
CA PRO A 100 -5.98 23.99 20.53
C PRO A 100 -5.41 22.57 20.47
N ALA A 101 -5.17 21.98 21.66
CA ALA A 101 -4.86 20.56 21.85
C ALA A 101 -3.56 20.03 21.18
N GLY A 102 -2.55 20.90 20.94
CA GLY A 102 -1.25 20.48 20.40
C GLY A 102 -0.55 19.44 21.29
N GLU A 103 -0.60 19.61 22.61
CA GLU A 103 -0.03 18.65 23.57
C GLU A 103 -0.74 17.29 23.54
N VAL A 104 -2.08 17.29 23.42
CA VAL A 104 -2.86 16.06 23.28
C VAL A 104 -2.50 15.35 21.96
N ALA A 105 -2.37 16.11 20.88
CA ALA A 105 -1.93 15.58 19.60
C ALA A 105 -0.53 14.96 19.70
N SER A 106 0.42 15.63 20.33
CA SER A 106 1.77 15.10 20.53
C SER A 106 1.75 13.82 21.37
N TRP A 107 0.96 13.78 22.44
CA TRP A 107 0.80 12.59 23.25
C TRP A 107 0.21 11.40 22.46
N VAL A 108 -0.85 11.61 21.69
CA VAL A 108 -1.44 10.54 20.87
C VAL A 108 -0.44 10.03 19.84
N TYR A 109 0.33 10.90 19.21
CA TYR A 109 1.37 10.54 18.25
C TYR A 109 2.43 9.62 18.89
N SER A 110 2.79 9.83 20.18
CA SER A 110 3.86 9.11 20.86
C SER A 110 3.66 7.58 20.91
N TRP A 111 2.43 7.10 20.90
CA TRP A 111 2.11 5.68 21.05
C TRP A 111 1.27 5.07 19.92
N LEU A 112 0.62 5.88 19.09
CA LEU A 112 -0.34 5.39 18.09
C LEU A 112 0.33 4.53 16.99
N TRP A 113 1.64 4.70 16.77
CA TRP A 113 2.42 3.86 15.84
C TRP A 113 2.50 2.38 16.31
N VAL A 114 2.40 2.10 17.60
CA VAL A 114 2.48 0.74 18.14
C VAL A 114 1.34 -0.14 17.65
N PRO A 115 0.05 0.24 17.80
CA PRO A 115 -1.05 -0.52 17.19
C PRO A 115 -0.98 -0.52 15.65
N GLY A 116 -0.42 0.52 15.03
CA GLY A 116 -0.19 0.53 13.58
C GLY A 116 0.69 -0.63 13.11
N LEU A 117 1.84 -0.83 13.74
CA LEU A 117 2.71 -1.97 13.47
C LEU A 117 2.08 -3.31 13.89
N GLY A 118 1.33 -3.32 14.98
CA GLY A 118 0.55 -4.49 15.41
C GLY A 118 -0.43 -4.97 14.33
N LEU A 119 -1.18 -4.05 13.72
CA LEU A 119 -2.10 -4.38 12.62
C LEU A 119 -1.37 -4.93 11.38
N VAL A 120 -0.19 -4.39 11.04
CA VAL A 120 0.65 -4.95 9.96
C VAL A 120 1.09 -6.37 10.29
N GLY A 121 1.46 -6.64 11.53
CA GLY A 121 1.77 -7.99 12.02
C GLY A 121 0.57 -8.95 11.89
N PHE A 122 -0.63 -8.50 12.28
CA PHE A 122 -1.86 -9.28 12.10
C PHE A 122 -2.20 -9.51 10.63
N LEU A 123 -1.97 -8.52 9.76
CA LEU A 123 -2.14 -8.70 8.32
C LEU A 123 -1.26 -9.85 7.82
N GLY A 124 0.02 -9.91 8.22
CA GLY A 124 0.92 -11.02 7.86
C GLY A 124 0.45 -12.37 8.41
N LEU A 125 -0.09 -12.42 9.62
CA LEU A 125 -0.59 -13.65 10.25
C LEU A 125 -1.84 -14.21 9.56
N LEU A 126 -2.73 -13.35 9.08
CA LEU A 126 -4.03 -13.71 8.54
C LEU A 126 -4.03 -13.88 7.01
N PHE A 127 -3.01 -13.36 6.31
CA PHE A 127 -2.92 -13.46 4.86
C PHE A 127 -2.71 -14.91 4.37
N PRO A 128 -3.33 -15.40 3.24
CA PRO A 128 -4.27 -14.65 2.37
C PRO A 128 -5.75 -14.84 2.74
N ASN A 129 -6.11 -15.82 3.56
CA ASN A 129 -7.47 -16.34 3.72
C ASN A 129 -8.22 -15.77 4.94
N GLY A 130 -7.64 -14.82 5.67
CA GLY A 130 -8.20 -14.27 6.89
C GLY A 130 -8.19 -15.24 8.09
N ARG A 131 -7.51 -16.38 7.97
CA ARG A 131 -7.44 -17.43 8.99
C ARG A 131 -6.00 -17.67 9.45
N LEU A 132 -5.84 -18.01 10.71
CA LEU A 132 -4.54 -18.37 11.27
C LEU A 132 -4.06 -19.73 10.72
N PRO A 133 -2.72 -19.96 10.58
CA PRO A 133 -2.18 -21.20 10.02
C PRO A 133 -2.60 -22.46 10.76
N SER A 134 -2.72 -22.41 12.08
CA SER A 134 -3.18 -23.54 12.92
C SER A 134 -3.73 -23.04 14.27
N ALA A 135 -4.29 -23.96 15.06
CA ALA A 135 -4.79 -23.66 16.39
C ALA A 135 -3.73 -23.11 17.36
N ARG A 136 -2.46 -23.51 17.19
CA ARG A 136 -1.33 -23.01 17.99
C ARG A 136 -1.07 -21.52 17.76
N TRP A 137 -1.28 -21.02 16.55
CA TRP A 137 -1.11 -19.61 16.22
C TRP A 137 -2.14 -18.68 16.87
N ARG A 138 -3.24 -19.23 17.39
CA ARG A 138 -4.21 -18.45 18.21
C ARG A 138 -3.59 -17.91 19.49
N TRP A 139 -2.73 -18.68 20.12
CA TRP A 139 -1.99 -18.20 21.29
C TRP A 139 -1.03 -17.09 20.95
N PHE A 140 -0.25 -17.26 19.86
CA PHE A 140 0.63 -16.22 19.38
C PHE A 140 -0.13 -14.93 19.03
N ALA A 141 -1.26 -15.01 18.33
CA ALA A 141 -2.10 -13.87 18.01
C ALA A 141 -2.61 -13.13 19.27
N ARG A 142 -3.05 -13.87 20.31
CA ARG A 142 -3.49 -13.28 21.58
C ARG A 142 -2.33 -12.61 22.32
N ILE A 143 -1.17 -13.27 22.38
CA ILE A 143 0.03 -12.72 23.01
C ILE A 143 0.47 -11.46 22.25
N SER A 144 0.48 -11.49 20.90
CA SER A 144 0.82 -10.32 20.08
C SER A 144 -0.14 -9.15 20.34
N ALA A 145 -1.45 -9.40 20.41
CA ALA A 145 -2.43 -8.36 20.73
C ALA A 145 -2.20 -7.77 22.14
N PHE A 146 -1.97 -8.63 23.14
CA PHE A 146 -1.67 -8.20 24.51
C PHE A 146 -0.36 -7.38 24.59
N LEU A 147 0.70 -7.87 23.95
CA LEU A 147 1.99 -7.17 23.93
C LEU A 147 1.92 -5.85 23.16
N THR A 148 1.14 -5.78 22.09
CA THR A 148 0.87 -4.53 21.36
C THR A 148 0.14 -3.53 22.28
N PHE A 149 -0.86 -3.98 23.02
CA PHE A 149 -1.58 -3.13 23.96
C PHE A 149 -0.68 -2.63 25.09
N VAL A 150 0.10 -3.51 25.72
CA VAL A 150 1.07 -3.14 26.78
C VAL A 150 2.13 -2.20 26.22
N GLY A 151 2.66 -2.48 25.03
CA GLY A 151 3.62 -1.63 24.34
C GLY A 151 3.07 -0.22 24.07
N ALA A 152 1.81 -0.11 23.64
CA ALA A 152 1.16 1.18 23.46
C ALA A 152 1.03 1.95 24.78
N LEU A 153 0.66 1.29 25.87
CA LEU A 153 0.62 1.92 27.19
C LEU A 153 2.01 2.38 27.65
N LEU A 154 3.03 1.53 27.49
CA LEU A 154 4.40 1.90 27.84
C LEU A 154 4.90 3.09 27.02
N ALA A 155 4.60 3.15 25.73
CA ALA A 155 4.94 4.27 24.86
C ALA A 155 4.17 5.53 25.26
N ALA A 156 2.88 5.42 25.60
CA ALA A 156 2.03 6.55 25.97
C ALA A 156 2.52 7.30 27.21
N PHE A 157 3.12 6.59 28.17
CA PHE A 157 3.62 7.16 29.42
C PHE A 157 5.14 7.23 29.51
N SER A 158 5.85 6.88 28.43
CA SER A 158 7.32 6.95 28.36
C SER A 158 7.80 8.41 28.40
N PRO A 159 8.76 8.76 29.26
CA PRO A 159 9.32 10.10 29.27
C PRO A 159 10.24 10.34 28.07
N GLY A 160 10.40 11.61 27.67
CA GLY A 160 11.36 12.02 26.66
C GLY A 160 10.76 12.62 25.41
N GLN A 161 11.56 12.66 24.35
CA GLN A 161 11.17 13.23 23.05
C GLN A 161 10.17 12.33 22.34
N ILE A 162 9.15 12.94 21.75
CA ILE A 162 8.09 12.23 21.01
C ILE A 162 8.45 12.09 19.52
N ILE A 163 9.05 13.13 18.94
CA ILE A 163 9.38 13.17 17.51
C ILE A 163 10.90 13.16 17.38
N LEU A 164 11.44 12.19 16.65
CA LEU A 164 12.85 12.07 16.36
C LEU A 164 13.39 13.36 15.70
N GLY A 165 14.43 13.94 16.27
CA GLY A 165 15.03 15.17 15.77
C GLY A 165 14.43 16.48 16.30
N LEU A 166 13.30 16.45 17.02
CA LEU A 166 12.66 17.61 17.64
C LEU A 166 12.72 17.51 19.17
N SER A 167 13.79 18.06 19.75
CA SER A 167 13.99 18.04 21.20
C SER A 167 12.98 18.89 21.99
N ALA A 168 12.33 19.83 21.32
CA ALA A 168 11.36 20.75 21.90
C ALA A 168 10.02 20.07 22.25
N ILE A 169 9.63 19.00 21.55
CA ILE A 169 8.37 18.30 21.80
C ILE A 169 8.60 17.09 22.68
N ARG A 170 8.19 17.21 23.95
CA ARG A 170 8.25 16.15 24.94
C ARG A 170 6.89 15.57 25.22
N ASN A 171 6.85 14.33 25.73
CA ASN A 171 5.62 13.68 26.12
C ASN A 171 4.99 14.39 27.34
N PRO A 172 3.81 15.03 27.18
CA PRO A 172 3.19 15.78 28.28
C PRO A 172 2.69 14.88 29.42
N LEU A 173 2.44 13.59 29.14
CA LEU A 173 2.04 12.59 30.13
C LEU A 173 3.16 11.61 30.48
N GLY A 174 4.41 11.92 30.08
CA GLY A 174 5.57 11.10 30.42
C GLY A 174 5.82 11.11 31.92
N ILE A 175 5.89 9.91 32.52
CA ILE A 175 6.11 9.76 33.97
C ILE A 175 7.63 9.86 34.25
N GLU A 176 8.04 10.90 34.92
CA GLU A 176 9.42 11.08 35.34
C GLU A 176 9.86 9.94 36.30
N GLY A 177 11.01 9.33 36.00
CA GLY A 177 11.52 8.16 36.73
C GLY A 177 11.24 6.83 36.10
N LEU A 178 10.34 6.75 35.09
CA LEU A 178 10.24 5.56 34.26
C LEU A 178 11.37 5.52 33.21
N PRO A 179 11.92 4.31 32.91
CA PRO A 179 12.87 4.20 31.81
C PRO A 179 12.16 4.50 30.48
N ASN A 180 12.89 5.13 29.56
CA ASN A 180 12.36 5.33 28.22
C ASN A 180 12.06 3.98 27.54
N ALA A 181 10.79 3.70 27.33
CA ALA A 181 10.33 2.44 26.78
C ALA A 181 10.29 2.41 25.24
N TYR A 182 10.61 3.50 24.54
CA TYR A 182 10.51 3.59 23.09
C TYR A 182 11.32 2.48 22.39
N LYS A 183 12.62 2.36 22.66
CA LYS A 183 13.49 1.33 22.06
C LYS A 183 13.06 -0.10 22.40
N PRO A 184 12.78 -0.48 23.67
CA PRO A 184 12.29 -1.81 23.99
C PRO A 184 10.95 -2.15 23.34
N VAL A 185 10.01 -1.21 23.28
CA VAL A 185 8.72 -1.41 22.60
C VAL A 185 8.92 -1.59 21.10
N GLN A 186 9.77 -0.80 20.49
CA GLN A 186 10.12 -0.92 19.09
C GLN A 186 10.75 -2.28 18.78
N ALA A 187 11.72 -2.72 19.57
CA ALA A 187 12.31 -4.05 19.42
C ALA A 187 11.27 -5.16 19.56
N LEU A 188 10.35 -5.04 20.52
CA LEU A 188 9.24 -5.97 20.68
C LEU A 188 8.35 -6.03 19.43
N MET A 189 7.96 -4.88 18.87
CA MET A 189 7.15 -4.83 17.63
C MET A 189 7.88 -5.48 16.46
N LEU A 190 9.19 -5.26 16.32
CA LEU A 190 10.00 -5.90 15.28
C LEU A 190 10.06 -7.42 15.43
N ILE A 191 10.17 -7.93 16.66
CA ILE A 191 10.11 -9.38 16.92
C ILE A 191 8.75 -9.94 16.50
N LEU A 192 7.65 -9.28 16.88
CA LEU A 192 6.30 -9.73 16.50
C LEU A 192 6.11 -9.70 14.97
N LEU A 193 6.62 -8.69 14.28
CA LEU A 193 6.61 -8.63 12.81
C LEU A 193 7.46 -9.74 12.19
N ALA A 194 8.67 -10.01 12.71
CA ALA A 194 9.52 -11.08 12.24
C ALA A 194 8.85 -12.46 12.36
N VAL A 195 8.18 -12.73 13.49
CA VAL A 195 7.42 -13.98 13.66
C VAL A 195 6.24 -14.06 12.68
N SER A 196 5.59 -12.93 12.37
CA SER A 196 4.54 -12.88 11.34
C SER A 196 5.09 -13.22 9.95
N VAL A 197 6.31 -12.74 9.62
CA VAL A 197 7.00 -13.09 8.38
C VAL A 197 7.36 -14.58 8.35
N VAL A 198 7.82 -15.15 9.46
CA VAL A 198 8.07 -16.60 9.58
C VAL A 198 6.78 -17.39 9.31
N SER A 199 5.64 -16.94 9.84
CA SER A 199 4.32 -17.53 9.57
C SER A 199 4.00 -17.56 8.06
N LEU A 200 4.26 -16.45 7.36
CA LEU A 200 4.09 -16.35 5.90
C LEU A 200 5.02 -17.28 5.14
N LEU A 201 6.29 -17.35 5.54
CA LEU A 201 7.27 -18.27 4.94
C LEU A 201 6.82 -19.72 5.12
N MET A 202 6.39 -20.12 6.31
CA MET A 202 5.85 -21.45 6.56
C MET A 202 4.65 -21.76 5.66
N ARG A 203 3.67 -20.84 5.57
CA ARG A 203 2.52 -21.01 4.66
C ARG A 203 2.98 -21.22 3.23
N ARG A 204 3.92 -20.41 2.73
CA ARG A 204 4.44 -20.52 1.38
C ARG A 204 5.14 -21.85 1.11
N LEU A 205 5.86 -22.40 2.10
CA LEU A 205 6.55 -23.70 1.96
C LEU A 205 5.55 -24.84 1.83
N TYR A 206 4.41 -24.78 2.53
CA TYR A 206 3.38 -25.82 2.51
C TYR A 206 2.29 -25.58 1.45
N ALA A 207 2.15 -24.34 0.92
CA ALA A 207 1.19 -24.01 -0.12
C ALA A 207 1.54 -24.65 -1.46
N ARG A 208 0.51 -25.04 -2.22
CA ARG A 208 0.62 -25.60 -3.57
C ARG A 208 -0.16 -24.78 -4.58
N GLY A 209 0.22 -24.86 -5.86
CA GLY A 209 -0.50 -24.25 -6.96
C GLY A 209 -0.64 -22.73 -6.84
N VAL A 210 -1.87 -22.22 -6.96
CA VAL A 210 -2.21 -20.79 -7.02
C VAL A 210 -1.89 -20.07 -5.71
N GLU A 211 -2.17 -20.69 -4.56
CA GLU A 211 -1.91 -20.08 -3.23
C GLU A 211 -0.42 -19.76 -3.02
N ARG A 212 0.47 -20.62 -3.49
CA ARG A 212 1.93 -20.40 -3.45
C ARG A 212 2.34 -19.17 -4.27
N GLN A 213 1.67 -18.93 -5.38
CA GLN A 213 1.94 -17.75 -6.22
C GLN A 213 1.35 -16.48 -5.64
N GLN A 214 0.16 -16.54 -5.05
CA GLN A 214 -0.50 -15.41 -4.37
C GLN A 214 0.32 -14.89 -3.19
N THR A 215 0.91 -15.79 -2.40
CA THR A 215 1.72 -15.45 -1.24
C THR A 215 3.15 -15.00 -1.60
N LYS A 216 3.62 -15.26 -2.82
CA LYS A 216 5.01 -15.02 -3.24
C LYS A 216 5.45 -13.56 -3.02
N TRP A 217 4.72 -12.63 -3.59
CA TRP A 217 5.08 -11.21 -3.56
C TRP A 217 4.92 -10.61 -2.16
N PHE A 218 3.86 -11.00 -1.47
CA PHE A 218 3.64 -10.56 -0.10
C PHE A 218 4.75 -11.03 0.85
N THR A 219 5.17 -12.29 0.74
CA THR A 219 6.30 -12.82 1.53
C THR A 219 7.60 -12.12 1.21
N TYR A 220 7.85 -11.82 -0.08
CA TYR A 220 9.06 -11.11 -0.50
C TYR A 220 9.15 -9.71 0.09
N THR A 221 8.09 -8.91 -0.04
CA THR A 221 8.06 -7.54 0.49
C THR A 221 8.14 -7.51 2.01
N SER A 222 7.48 -8.43 2.69
CA SER A 222 7.58 -8.58 4.14
C SER A 222 8.99 -9.00 4.59
N ALA A 223 9.68 -9.87 3.84
CA ALA A 223 11.05 -10.24 4.12
C ALA A 223 12.03 -9.07 3.92
N VAL A 224 11.82 -8.25 2.89
CA VAL A 224 12.60 -7.01 2.68
C VAL A 224 12.41 -6.04 3.86
N ALA A 225 11.17 -5.84 4.32
CA ALA A 225 10.91 -5.00 5.50
C ALA A 225 11.59 -5.55 6.76
N ALA A 226 11.50 -6.86 7.00
CA ALA A 226 12.13 -7.50 8.15
C ALA A 226 13.67 -7.42 8.09
N SER A 227 14.28 -7.61 6.93
CA SER A 227 15.73 -7.48 6.76
C SER A 227 16.20 -6.03 6.98
N GLY A 228 15.43 -5.06 6.51
CA GLY A 228 15.68 -3.64 6.78
C GLY A 228 15.61 -3.31 8.27
N ALA A 229 14.61 -3.82 8.97
CA ALA A 229 14.47 -3.63 10.40
C ALA A 229 15.61 -4.26 11.21
N ILE A 230 16.07 -5.47 10.83
CA ILE A 230 17.24 -6.10 11.44
C ILE A 230 18.49 -5.23 11.20
N LEU A 231 18.67 -4.74 9.99
CA LEU A 231 19.81 -3.92 9.63
C LEU A 231 19.84 -2.61 10.43
N ASP A 232 18.70 -1.92 10.52
CA ASP A 232 18.56 -0.64 11.21
C ASP A 232 18.74 -0.81 12.73
N TYR A 233 17.93 -1.66 13.37
CA TYR A 233 17.86 -1.71 14.84
C TYR A 233 18.83 -2.69 15.48
N ILE A 234 19.19 -3.80 14.84
CA ILE A 234 20.03 -4.84 15.45
C ILE A 234 21.49 -4.64 15.09
N ILE A 235 21.79 -4.14 13.90
CA ILE A 235 23.16 -4.03 13.40
C ILE A 235 23.66 -2.58 13.48
N SER A 236 22.94 -1.60 12.94
CA SER A 236 23.43 -0.23 12.81
C SER A 236 23.49 0.49 14.17
N GLU A 237 22.49 0.31 14.99
CA GLU A 237 22.40 0.99 16.29
C GLU A 237 23.55 0.62 17.26
N PRO A 238 23.86 -0.69 17.49
CA PRO A 238 25.02 -1.07 18.33
C PRO A 238 26.37 -0.66 17.75
N LEU A 239 26.50 -0.71 16.41
CA LEU A 239 27.75 -0.37 15.73
C LEU A 239 27.91 1.13 15.46
N LYS A 240 26.88 1.95 15.75
CA LYS A 240 26.81 3.41 15.47
C LYS A 240 27.10 3.76 14.00
N LEU A 241 26.74 2.87 13.08
CA LEU A 241 26.93 3.05 11.64
C LEU A 241 25.70 3.74 11.04
N VAL A 242 25.69 5.07 11.08
CA VAL A 242 24.55 5.91 10.65
C VAL A 242 24.08 5.59 9.22
N TRP A 243 25.02 5.40 8.28
CA TRP A 243 24.67 5.07 6.89
C TRP A 243 23.95 3.73 6.75
N LEU A 244 24.26 2.76 7.61
CA LEU A 244 23.64 1.46 7.64
C LEU A 244 22.22 1.55 8.19
N GLY A 245 21.97 2.43 9.15
CA GLY A 245 20.64 2.76 9.65
C GLY A 245 19.75 3.36 8.55
N TRP A 246 20.27 4.33 7.80
CA TRP A 246 19.55 4.88 6.66
C TRP A 246 19.17 3.82 5.60
N LEU A 247 20.10 2.91 5.30
CA LEU A 247 19.84 1.81 4.37
C LEU A 247 18.77 0.86 4.95
N GLY A 248 18.87 0.51 6.22
CA GLY A 248 17.89 -0.33 6.90
C GLY A 248 16.50 0.30 6.88
N HIS A 249 16.40 1.57 7.24
CA HIS A 249 15.15 2.33 7.20
C HIS A 249 14.54 2.38 5.78
N ALA A 250 15.35 2.64 4.76
CA ALA A 250 14.89 2.62 3.37
C ALA A 250 14.34 1.24 2.96
N LEU A 251 14.97 0.15 3.39
CA LEU A 251 14.45 -1.21 3.15
C LEU A 251 13.13 -1.48 3.87
N VAL A 252 12.97 -0.98 5.12
CA VAL A 252 11.68 -1.07 5.84
C VAL A 252 10.59 -0.36 5.05
N LEU A 253 10.85 0.86 4.57
CA LEU A 253 9.89 1.63 3.78
C LEU A 253 9.50 0.93 2.48
N VAL A 254 10.49 0.48 1.72
CA VAL A 254 10.27 -0.24 0.45
C VAL A 254 9.50 -1.53 0.69
N GLY A 255 9.82 -2.26 1.75
CA GLY A 255 9.15 -3.50 2.11
C GLY A 255 7.69 -3.27 2.51
N LEU A 256 7.42 -2.33 3.43
CA LEU A 256 6.07 -2.03 3.90
C LEU A 256 5.20 -1.39 2.80
N ALA A 257 5.74 -0.46 2.01
CA ALA A 257 5.06 0.10 0.84
C ALA A 257 4.83 -0.94 -0.26
N GLY A 258 5.69 -1.94 -0.35
CA GLY A 258 5.55 -3.08 -1.26
C GLY A 258 4.37 -3.99 -0.94
N ILE A 259 3.88 -4.03 0.30
CA ILE A 259 2.75 -4.89 0.71
C ILE A 259 1.46 -4.57 -0.06
N PRO A 260 0.95 -3.33 -0.12
CA PRO A 260 -0.23 -3.00 -0.93
C PRO A 260 0.01 -3.23 -2.43
N ILE A 261 1.22 -3.01 -2.93
CA ILE A 261 1.59 -3.31 -4.32
C ILE A 261 1.53 -4.82 -4.58
N ALA A 262 2.12 -5.61 -3.67
CA ALA A 262 2.10 -7.07 -3.75
C ALA A 262 0.66 -7.62 -3.72
N MET A 263 -0.21 -7.03 -2.90
CA MET A 263 -1.63 -7.35 -2.87
C MET A 263 -2.31 -7.01 -4.20
N GLY A 264 -2.04 -5.83 -4.75
CA GLY A 264 -2.53 -5.44 -6.07
C GLY A 264 -2.15 -6.45 -7.16
N ILE A 265 -0.89 -6.90 -7.18
CA ILE A 265 -0.40 -7.93 -8.10
C ILE A 265 -1.09 -9.29 -7.84
N ALA A 266 -1.24 -9.69 -6.58
CA ALA A 266 -1.91 -10.95 -6.23
C ALA A 266 -3.38 -10.95 -6.70
N ILE A 267 -4.07 -9.85 -6.55
CA ILE A 267 -5.45 -9.66 -6.99
C ILE A 267 -5.55 -9.70 -8.52
N THR A 268 -4.73 -8.91 -9.21
CA THR A 268 -4.87 -8.70 -10.65
C THR A 268 -4.31 -9.85 -11.48
N ARG A 269 -3.16 -10.40 -11.11
CA ARG A 269 -2.46 -11.42 -11.88
C ARG A 269 -2.86 -12.85 -11.54
N TYR A 270 -3.14 -13.09 -10.25
CA TYR A 270 -3.43 -14.44 -9.75
C TYR A 270 -4.88 -14.64 -9.34
N ARG A 271 -5.77 -13.70 -9.70
CA ARG A 271 -7.21 -13.72 -9.40
C ARG A 271 -7.50 -14.02 -7.92
N LEU A 272 -6.68 -13.45 -7.04
CA LEU A 272 -6.94 -13.51 -5.60
C LEU A 272 -8.25 -12.79 -5.36
N TYR A 273 -9.33 -13.23 -5.01
CA TYR A 273 -10.64 -12.58 -4.80
C TYR A 273 -11.47 -12.30 -6.08
N GLU A 274 -11.23 -12.97 -7.22
CA GLU A 274 -12.05 -12.89 -8.46
C GLU A 274 -12.45 -11.45 -8.86
N ILE A 275 -11.47 -10.58 -8.92
CA ILE A 275 -11.70 -9.16 -9.16
C ILE A 275 -11.81 -8.84 -10.64
N ASP A 276 -12.93 -8.19 -11.03
CA ASP A 276 -13.24 -7.76 -12.40
C ASP A 276 -12.35 -6.61 -12.93
N LEU A 277 -12.32 -6.48 -14.25
CA LEU A 277 -11.49 -5.54 -15.04
C LEU A 277 -11.59 -4.06 -14.61
N ILE A 278 -12.70 -3.64 -14.00
CA ILE A 278 -12.95 -2.24 -13.58
C ILE A 278 -12.00 -1.82 -12.47
N ILE A 279 -11.59 -2.76 -11.63
CA ILE A 279 -10.70 -2.49 -10.48
C ILE A 279 -9.26 -2.36 -10.89
N ASN A 280 -8.86 -3.09 -11.91
CA ASN A 280 -7.56 -2.89 -12.52
C ASN A 280 -7.36 -1.42 -12.90
N ARG A 281 -8.40 -0.77 -13.45
CA ARG A 281 -8.39 0.67 -13.70
C ARG A 281 -8.24 1.48 -12.41
N THR A 282 -9.00 1.20 -11.37
CA THR A 282 -8.99 2.02 -10.14
C THR A 282 -7.69 1.87 -9.34
N LEU A 283 -7.10 0.65 -9.24
CA LEU A 283 -5.78 0.43 -8.65
C LEU A 283 -4.68 1.16 -9.44
N VAL A 284 -4.76 1.08 -10.76
CA VAL A 284 -3.83 1.75 -11.66
C VAL A 284 -3.94 3.26 -11.54
N TYR A 285 -5.14 3.83 -11.61
CA TYR A 285 -5.32 5.27 -11.47
C TYR A 285 -5.07 5.77 -10.05
N GLY A 286 -5.41 5.00 -9.02
CA GLY A 286 -5.11 5.32 -7.63
C GLY A 286 -3.60 5.34 -7.35
N SER A 287 -2.86 4.31 -7.77
CA SER A 287 -1.40 4.28 -7.64
C SER A 287 -0.72 5.35 -8.50
N LEU A 288 -1.25 5.63 -9.69
CA LEU A 288 -0.77 6.72 -10.54
C LEU A 288 -0.97 8.09 -9.86
N THR A 289 -2.16 8.33 -9.31
CA THR A 289 -2.44 9.59 -8.60
C THR A 289 -1.56 9.73 -7.37
N ALA A 290 -1.40 8.68 -6.57
CA ALA A 290 -0.51 8.68 -5.42
C ALA A 290 0.96 8.95 -5.81
N THR A 291 1.45 8.32 -6.88
CA THR A 291 2.80 8.54 -7.41
C THR A 291 2.97 9.97 -7.91
N LEU A 292 1.98 10.53 -8.61
CA LEU A 292 2.03 11.91 -9.09
C LEU A 292 1.99 12.92 -7.95
N VAL A 293 1.18 12.69 -6.93
CA VAL A 293 1.14 13.51 -5.70
C VAL A 293 2.49 13.43 -4.97
N ALA A 294 3.04 12.24 -4.80
CA ALA A 294 4.35 12.05 -4.18
C ALA A 294 5.49 12.71 -4.96
N LEU A 295 5.48 12.60 -6.30
CA LEU A 295 6.44 13.30 -7.19
C LEU A 295 6.27 14.82 -7.12
N TYR A 296 5.04 15.32 -7.03
CA TYR A 296 4.75 16.74 -6.91
C TYR A 296 5.33 17.31 -5.62
N PHE A 297 4.93 16.79 -4.47
CA PHE A 297 5.41 17.29 -3.18
C PHE A 297 6.90 17.01 -2.97
N GLY A 298 7.40 15.82 -3.34
CA GLY A 298 8.82 15.48 -3.27
C GLY A 298 9.67 16.36 -4.18
N GLY A 299 9.18 16.66 -5.38
CA GLY A 299 9.85 17.59 -6.30
C GLY A 299 9.96 19.00 -5.75
N ILE A 300 8.90 19.51 -5.12
CA ILE A 300 8.93 20.82 -4.43
C ILE A 300 10.00 20.84 -3.35
N VAL A 301 9.99 19.85 -2.45
CA VAL A 301 10.94 19.76 -1.33
C VAL A 301 12.39 19.68 -1.83
N VAL A 302 12.68 18.82 -2.81
CA VAL A 302 14.02 18.67 -3.38
C VAL A 302 14.49 19.97 -4.08
N LEU A 303 13.63 20.56 -4.92
CA LEU A 303 13.99 21.80 -5.64
C LEU A 303 14.22 22.98 -4.68
N GLN A 304 13.38 23.08 -3.63
CA GLN A 304 13.53 24.12 -2.62
C GLN A 304 14.86 23.96 -1.86
N ARG A 305 15.26 22.74 -1.52
CA ARG A 305 16.57 22.45 -0.90
C ARG A 305 17.75 22.79 -1.82
N VAL A 306 17.69 22.34 -3.06
CA VAL A 306 18.75 22.64 -4.04
C VAL A 306 18.89 24.16 -4.24
N PHE A 307 17.78 24.88 -4.29
CA PHE A 307 17.82 26.33 -4.49
C PHE A 307 18.36 27.07 -3.26
N VAL A 308 17.94 26.67 -2.04
CA VAL A 308 18.50 27.24 -0.79
C VAL A 308 20.01 26.95 -0.69
N LEU A 309 20.47 25.76 -1.08
CA LEU A 309 21.90 25.42 -1.11
C LEU A 309 22.70 26.23 -2.13
N LEU A 310 22.09 26.60 -3.28
CA LEU A 310 22.78 27.34 -4.36
C LEU A 310 22.73 28.85 -4.16
N THR A 311 21.67 29.40 -3.58
CA THR A 311 21.46 30.86 -3.51
C THR A 311 21.55 31.43 -2.11
N GLY A 312 21.53 30.61 -1.07
CA GLY A 312 21.55 31.07 0.34
C GLY A 312 20.33 31.90 0.76
N GLN A 313 19.33 32.07 -0.10
CA GLN A 313 18.15 32.88 0.15
C GLN A 313 16.85 32.07 0.12
N GLN A 314 15.99 32.31 1.09
CA GLN A 314 14.60 31.86 1.06
C GLN A 314 13.79 32.82 0.15
N SER A 315 13.57 32.43 -1.10
CA SER A 315 12.80 33.20 -2.06
C SER A 315 11.60 32.37 -2.54
N THR A 316 10.49 33.04 -2.88
CA THR A 316 9.29 32.40 -3.44
C THR A 316 9.45 32.00 -4.91
N LEU A 317 10.49 32.47 -5.58
CA LEU A 317 10.82 32.14 -6.99
C LEU A 317 11.02 30.63 -7.24
N PRO A 318 11.69 29.85 -6.36
CA PRO A 318 11.81 28.40 -6.53
C PRO A 318 10.47 27.67 -6.51
N VAL A 319 9.52 28.14 -5.71
CA VAL A 319 8.18 27.52 -5.62
C VAL A 319 7.42 27.71 -6.93
N VAL A 320 7.48 28.91 -7.51
CA VAL A 320 6.85 29.21 -8.80
C VAL A 320 7.51 28.44 -9.94
N ALA A 321 8.86 28.40 -9.98
CA ALA A 321 9.60 27.67 -10.98
C ALA A 321 9.35 26.14 -10.88
N SER A 322 9.31 25.58 -9.67
CA SER A 322 9.01 24.17 -9.45
C SER A 322 7.57 23.82 -9.87
N THR A 323 6.62 24.68 -9.56
CA THR A 323 5.20 24.47 -9.92
C THR A 323 5.04 24.46 -11.44
N LEU A 324 5.69 25.38 -12.17
CA LEU A 324 5.69 25.42 -13.64
C LEU A 324 6.38 24.22 -14.26
N LEU A 325 7.53 23.82 -13.72
CA LEU A 325 8.27 22.64 -14.19
C LEU A 325 7.47 21.35 -14.01
N ILE A 326 6.80 21.21 -12.88
CA ILE A 326 5.96 20.05 -12.57
C ILE A 326 4.71 20.05 -13.44
N ALA A 327 4.07 21.21 -13.64
CA ALA A 327 2.94 21.33 -14.57
C ALA A 327 3.34 20.92 -16.00
N ALA A 328 4.52 21.30 -16.44
CA ALA A 328 5.06 20.91 -17.75
C ALA A 328 5.38 19.41 -17.85
N LEU A 329 5.93 18.82 -16.77
CA LEU A 329 6.27 17.39 -16.70
C LEU A 329 5.05 16.47 -16.47
N PHE A 330 3.95 16.99 -15.92
CA PHE A 330 2.76 16.21 -15.57
C PHE A 330 2.18 15.49 -16.80
N THR A 331 2.01 16.17 -17.90
CA THR A 331 1.41 15.60 -19.13
C THR A 331 2.27 14.49 -19.76
N PRO A 332 3.59 14.67 -19.99
CA PRO A 332 4.41 13.61 -20.56
C PRO A 332 4.59 12.42 -19.61
N LEU A 333 4.69 12.67 -18.30
CA LEU A 333 4.82 11.60 -17.30
C LEU A 333 3.54 10.78 -17.22
N ARG A 334 2.37 11.44 -17.17
CA ARG A 334 1.06 10.78 -17.22
C ARG A 334 0.92 9.88 -18.46
N ARG A 335 1.29 10.38 -19.64
CA ARG A 335 1.24 9.59 -20.89
C ARG A 335 2.18 8.40 -20.88
N ARG A 336 3.39 8.54 -20.33
CA ARG A 336 4.37 7.44 -20.24
C ARG A 336 3.90 6.37 -19.25
N ILE A 337 3.40 6.76 -18.06
CA ILE A 337 2.90 5.85 -17.05
C ILE A 337 1.64 5.14 -17.55
N GLN A 338 0.69 5.86 -18.16
CA GLN A 338 -0.49 5.25 -18.80
C GLN A 338 -0.09 4.25 -19.89
N GLY A 339 0.84 4.62 -20.78
CA GLY A 339 1.30 3.72 -21.85
C GLY A 339 2.06 2.50 -21.34
N PHE A 340 2.77 2.60 -20.22
CA PHE A 340 3.42 1.46 -19.55
C PHE A 340 2.38 0.52 -18.92
N ILE A 341 1.38 1.08 -18.27
CA ILE A 341 0.29 0.34 -17.62
C ILE A 341 -0.57 -0.35 -18.67
N ASP A 342 -0.99 0.35 -19.71
CA ASP A 342 -1.79 -0.20 -20.80
C ASP A 342 -1.05 -1.35 -21.49
N ARG A 343 0.25 -1.24 -21.75
CA ARG A 343 1.06 -2.33 -22.30
C ARG A 343 1.24 -3.51 -21.35
N SER A 344 1.36 -3.26 -20.05
CA SER A 344 1.59 -4.33 -19.07
C SER A 344 0.33 -5.12 -18.73
N PHE A 345 -0.84 -4.44 -18.70
CA PHE A 345 -2.10 -5.03 -18.26
C PHE A 345 -3.09 -5.36 -19.37
N TYR A 346 -3.00 -4.71 -20.56
CA TYR A 346 -3.92 -4.93 -21.67
C TYR A 346 -3.37 -5.83 -22.76
N ARG A 347 -2.19 -6.42 -22.63
CA ARG A 347 -1.62 -7.35 -23.62
C ARG A 347 -2.63 -8.43 -24.05
N ARG A 348 -3.31 -9.07 -23.11
CA ARG A 348 -4.30 -10.13 -23.44
C ARG A 348 -5.52 -9.62 -24.23
N LYS A 349 -5.98 -8.41 -23.97
CA LYS A 349 -7.15 -7.86 -24.67
C LYS A 349 -6.80 -7.40 -26.08
N TYR A 350 -5.57 -6.96 -26.28
CA TYR A 350 -5.05 -6.58 -27.60
C TYR A 350 -4.79 -7.82 -28.45
N ASP A 351 -4.25 -8.88 -27.86
CA ASP A 351 -3.99 -10.15 -28.51
C ASP A 351 -5.32 -10.83 -28.93
N VAL A 352 -6.33 -10.84 -28.06
CA VAL A 352 -7.68 -11.38 -28.37
C VAL A 352 -8.33 -10.62 -29.53
N ARG A 353 -8.23 -9.28 -29.55
CA ARG A 353 -8.79 -8.49 -30.66
C ARG A 353 -8.06 -8.73 -31.96
N LYS A 354 -6.74 -8.82 -31.93
CA LYS A 354 -5.92 -9.12 -33.10
C LYS A 354 -6.14 -10.53 -33.60
N THR A 355 -6.34 -11.50 -32.73
CA THR A 355 -6.66 -12.89 -33.06
C THR A 355 -8.07 -12.98 -33.68
N LEU A 356 -9.05 -12.24 -33.14
CA LEU A 356 -10.40 -12.16 -33.71
C LEU A 356 -10.43 -11.46 -35.07
N GLU A 357 -9.65 -10.39 -35.27
CA GLU A 357 -9.52 -9.70 -36.55
C GLU A 357 -8.82 -10.60 -37.58
N ALA A 358 -7.78 -11.32 -37.20
CA ALA A 358 -7.09 -12.29 -38.04
C ALA A 358 -8.02 -13.46 -38.41
N PHE A 359 -8.76 -14.00 -37.43
CA PHE A 359 -9.74 -15.05 -37.65
C PHE A 359 -10.92 -14.59 -38.53
N SER A 360 -11.41 -13.37 -38.36
CA SER A 360 -12.43 -12.78 -39.19
C SER A 360 -11.98 -12.56 -40.64
N ALA A 361 -10.69 -12.30 -40.85
CA ALA A 361 -10.12 -12.22 -42.22
C ALA A 361 -10.00 -13.61 -42.83
N GLN A 362 -9.62 -14.62 -42.11
CA GLN A 362 -9.47 -16.01 -42.54
C GLN A 362 -10.85 -16.63 -42.86
N LEU A 363 -11.89 -16.33 -42.03
CA LEU A 363 -13.27 -16.69 -42.27
C LEU A 363 -13.84 -16.22 -43.63
N ARG A 364 -13.26 -15.17 -44.20
CA ARG A 364 -13.73 -14.60 -45.46
C ARG A 364 -13.25 -15.38 -46.70
N ASP A 365 -12.14 -16.10 -46.56
CA ASP A 365 -11.48 -16.79 -47.67
C ASP A 365 -11.60 -18.31 -47.57
N GLU A 366 -12.05 -18.86 -46.40
CA GLU A 366 -12.20 -20.30 -46.19
C GLU A 366 -13.63 -20.77 -46.46
N THR A 367 -13.78 -21.72 -47.37
CA THR A 367 -15.07 -22.29 -47.76
C THR A 367 -15.28 -23.72 -47.25
N ASP A 368 -14.26 -24.31 -46.62
CA ASP A 368 -14.34 -25.67 -46.06
C ASP A 368 -14.84 -25.63 -44.61
N LEU A 369 -15.98 -26.29 -44.35
CA LEU A 369 -16.64 -26.28 -43.05
C LEU A 369 -15.87 -27.07 -41.99
N GLU A 370 -15.10 -28.08 -42.34
CA GLU A 370 -14.29 -28.87 -41.43
C GLU A 370 -13.04 -28.07 -41.00
N ALA A 371 -12.35 -27.46 -41.96
CA ALA A 371 -11.22 -26.60 -41.70
C ALA A 371 -11.63 -25.39 -40.81
N LEU A 372 -12.79 -24.81 -41.08
CA LEU A 372 -13.35 -23.71 -40.27
C LEU A 372 -13.68 -24.13 -38.83
N SER A 373 -14.18 -25.35 -38.66
CA SER A 373 -14.50 -25.90 -37.33
C SER A 373 -13.24 -26.16 -36.49
N ASP A 374 -12.20 -26.69 -37.10
CA ASP A 374 -10.92 -26.96 -36.47
C ASP A 374 -10.18 -25.68 -36.09
N ASP A 375 -10.21 -24.68 -36.97
CA ASP A 375 -9.65 -23.33 -36.68
C ASP A 375 -10.41 -22.64 -35.55
N LEU A 376 -11.74 -22.71 -35.52
CA LEU A 376 -12.55 -22.15 -34.43
C LEU A 376 -12.22 -22.81 -33.09
N VAL A 377 -12.12 -24.12 -33.04
CA VAL A 377 -11.72 -24.89 -31.86
C VAL A 377 -10.30 -24.53 -31.44
N GLY A 378 -9.40 -24.34 -32.41
CA GLY A 378 -8.02 -23.89 -32.19
C GLY A 378 -7.94 -22.52 -31.51
N VAL A 379 -8.66 -21.53 -32.09
CA VAL A 379 -8.71 -20.15 -31.55
C VAL A 379 -9.33 -20.11 -30.14
N VAL A 380 -10.42 -20.87 -29.89
CA VAL A 380 -11.04 -20.96 -28.56
C VAL A 380 -10.07 -21.60 -27.55
N ARG A 381 -9.37 -22.65 -27.96
CA ARG A 381 -8.38 -23.33 -27.09
C ARG A 381 -7.21 -22.41 -26.74
N GLU A 382 -6.70 -21.66 -27.71
CA GLU A 382 -5.57 -20.74 -27.51
C GLU A 382 -5.97 -19.50 -26.68
N THR A 383 -7.16 -18.96 -26.95
CA THR A 383 -7.60 -17.68 -26.34
C THR A 383 -8.19 -17.87 -24.96
N MET A 384 -9.02 -18.92 -24.75
CA MET A 384 -9.75 -19.16 -23.51
C MET A 384 -9.13 -20.25 -22.63
N GLN A 385 -8.24 -21.09 -23.20
CA GLN A 385 -7.58 -22.20 -22.50
C GLN A 385 -8.53 -23.06 -21.66
N PRO A 386 -9.69 -23.50 -22.20
CA PRO A 386 -10.61 -24.34 -21.47
C PRO A 386 -10.06 -25.76 -21.34
N SER A 387 -10.50 -26.50 -20.33
CA SER A 387 -10.10 -27.90 -20.10
C SER A 387 -10.64 -28.84 -21.19
N HIS A 388 -11.73 -28.46 -21.86
CA HIS A 388 -12.32 -29.19 -22.96
C HIS A 388 -13.05 -28.23 -23.89
N VAL A 389 -12.94 -28.46 -25.22
CA VAL A 389 -13.65 -27.72 -26.27
C VAL A 389 -14.28 -28.73 -27.19
N SER A 390 -15.57 -28.61 -27.47
CA SER A 390 -16.27 -29.36 -28.50
C SER A 390 -17.19 -28.43 -29.27
N LEU A 391 -17.23 -28.61 -30.62
CA LEU A 391 -18.12 -27.88 -31.50
C LEU A 391 -19.20 -28.84 -31.99
N TRP A 392 -20.47 -28.42 -31.91
CA TRP A 392 -21.59 -29.18 -32.36
C TRP A 392 -22.28 -28.40 -33.50
N LEU A 393 -22.27 -28.95 -34.70
CA LEU A 393 -22.99 -28.39 -35.82
C LEU A 393 -24.41 -28.96 -35.83
N ARG A 394 -25.41 -28.08 -35.87
CA ARG A 394 -26.83 -28.49 -36.00
C ARG A 394 -27.09 -28.90 -37.44
N SER A 395 -27.51 -30.14 -37.67
CA SER A 395 -27.86 -30.61 -39.02
C SER A 395 -29.12 -29.90 -39.54
N GLU A 396 -29.14 -29.54 -40.85
CA GLU A 396 -30.29 -28.84 -41.51
C GLU A 396 -31.61 -29.59 -41.40
N THR A 397 -31.59 -30.88 -41.15
CA THR A 397 -32.80 -31.73 -40.98
C THR A 397 -33.61 -31.33 -39.75
N ALA A 398 -32.99 -30.70 -38.73
CA ALA A 398 -33.68 -30.28 -37.52
C ALA A 398 -34.46 -28.95 -37.68
N LEU A 399 -34.15 -28.15 -38.72
CA LEU A 399 -34.88 -26.91 -39.03
C LEU A 399 -36.19 -27.10 -39.80
N LYS A 400 -36.35 -28.22 -40.51
CA LYS A 400 -37.57 -28.53 -41.22
C LYS A 400 -38.67 -29.16 -40.36
N GLY A 401 -38.34 -29.67 -39.18
CA GLY A 401 -39.31 -30.24 -38.25
C GLY A 401 -40.02 -29.22 -37.36
N GLU A 402 -39.45 -28.03 -37.17
CA GLU A 402 -39.99 -26.99 -36.26
C GLU A 402 -40.90 -25.96 -36.99
N GLN A 403 -41.04 -26.07 -38.34
CA GLN A 403 -41.96 -25.23 -39.15
C GLN A 403 -43.23 -25.98 -39.58
N ALA A 404 -43.48 -27.19 -39.07
CA ALA A 404 -44.62 -28.04 -39.48
C ALA A 404 -45.54 -28.42 -38.29
N ASP A 405 -45.46 -27.72 -37.12
CA ASP A 405 -46.46 -27.81 -36.04
C ASP A 405 -47.08 -26.45 -35.75
#